data_2fb1582115e9755829446d95068f9c72
#
_entry.id   2fb1582115e9755829446d95068f9c72
#
_cell.length_a   1.000
_cell.length_b   1.000
_cell.length_c   1.000
_cell.angle_alpha   90.00
_cell.angle_beta   90.00
_cell.angle_gamma   90.00
#
_symmetry.space_group_name_H-M   'P 1'
#
loop_
_entity.id
_entity.type
_entity.pdbx_description
1 polymer ?
#
loop_
_entity_poly.entity_id
_entity_poly.type
_entity_poly.pdbx_seq_one_letter_code
_entity_poly.pdbx_strand_id
1 'polypeptide(L)'
;MQNFLPVTKQEMQQRGWDQVDFVYLTGDAYVDHPSFGSAIISRLLESRGYRVGIIPQPDWRHKESIQTFGEPRLGFLVTAGNMDSMVNHYTVSRKHRQKDSYSPGGEMGLRPDMPTVVYSNLIRQTYEHTPIILGGIEASLRRLAHYDYWDNRVRRSVLMDSGADLISYGMGEHSILQIAEALQSGLPVEEITYIPGTVYKCKDLSRAFEPIVLPSYEEVSSNKHTYADSFAVQYRNTDPFTAKPLAESYGTRGYIIQNPPAHPLSQQEMDDVYDLPYTDTWHPMYNAKGGIPAMKEIKFSLTSNRGCFGGCNFCALTFHQGRILQTRSHESILKEAIKMTKDPDFKGYIHDVGGPTADFRQPSCQKQLTKGVCQNRQCLFPKPCGNLQVDHTDYVSLLRKLRKVPGVKKVFIRSGVRFDYVVADKSPVFMQELVKYHISGQLRVAPEHVSDQVLHYMGKPSHQIYQTFLREYDKANEATGKKQYAVPYFMSSHPGCTIKDAVKLAEYVRDLGFTPEQVQDFYPTPSTLSTCMYYTGINPLDGKSVYVPKDPHEKAIQRALMQYKNPANRKLVLEGLQRAGRMDLVGFGPKCLIRPEKKNSFSPGNKNSGSSRRPAHRTTIRNTHKKKTKK
;
A
#
# COMPACT_ATOMS: atom_id res chain seq x y z
N MET A 1 20.76 11.81 -25.25
CA MET A 1 19.39 11.28 -25.00
C MET A 1 19.40 10.58 -23.64
N GLN A 2 18.36 10.76 -22.85
CA GLN A 2 18.23 9.96 -21.63
C GLN A 2 18.08 8.49 -22.02
N ASN A 3 18.78 7.60 -21.33
CA ASN A 3 18.87 6.18 -21.70
C ASN A 3 17.67 5.37 -21.15
N PHE A 4 16.45 5.73 -21.57
CA PHE A 4 15.25 4.92 -21.25
C PHE A 4 15.30 3.56 -21.93
N LEU A 5 14.66 2.56 -21.31
CA LEU A 5 14.35 1.31 -22.01
C LEU A 5 13.33 1.57 -23.13
N PRO A 6 13.37 0.82 -24.25
CA PRO A 6 12.53 1.10 -25.40
C PRO A 6 11.04 0.86 -25.07
N VAL A 7 10.19 1.77 -25.54
CA VAL A 7 8.73 1.66 -25.52
C VAL A 7 8.14 1.54 -26.93
N THR A 8 8.98 1.67 -27.96
CA THR A 8 8.63 1.53 -29.37
C THR A 8 9.60 0.62 -30.10
N LYS A 9 9.16 0.04 -31.23
CA LYS A 9 10.03 -0.74 -32.11
C LYS A 9 11.18 0.08 -32.66
N GLN A 10 10.96 1.37 -32.93
CA GLN A 10 12.02 2.28 -33.41
C GLN A 10 13.11 2.47 -32.35
N GLU A 11 12.75 2.69 -31.08
CA GLU A 11 13.73 2.81 -29.98
C GLU A 11 14.50 1.51 -29.76
N MET A 12 13.84 0.35 -29.92
CA MET A 12 14.49 -0.97 -29.89
C MET A 12 15.55 -1.08 -31.00
N GLN A 13 15.20 -0.72 -32.23
CA GLN A 13 16.12 -0.74 -33.39
C GLN A 13 17.28 0.24 -33.24
N GLN A 14 17.06 1.43 -32.64
CA GLN A 14 18.13 2.40 -32.31
C GLN A 14 19.17 1.85 -31.34
N ARG A 15 18.81 0.84 -30.55
CA ARG A 15 19.75 0.09 -29.68
C ARG A 15 20.45 -1.06 -30.40
N GLY A 16 20.17 -1.26 -31.68
CA GLY A 16 20.70 -2.38 -32.48
C GLY A 16 20.05 -3.73 -32.13
N TRP A 17 18.81 -3.71 -31.60
CA TRP A 17 18.09 -4.93 -31.25
C TRP A 17 17.07 -5.27 -32.34
N ASP A 18 17.12 -6.50 -32.82
CA ASP A 18 16.10 -7.03 -33.74
C ASP A 18 14.90 -7.64 -33.01
N GLN A 19 15.13 -8.16 -31.79
CA GLN A 19 14.15 -8.78 -30.93
C GLN A 19 14.50 -8.51 -29.48
N VAL A 20 13.47 -8.37 -28.62
CA VAL A 20 13.66 -8.30 -27.17
C VAL A 20 13.61 -9.70 -26.55
N ASP A 21 14.27 -9.86 -25.40
CA ASP A 21 14.22 -11.08 -24.62
C ASP A 21 12.95 -11.12 -23.76
N PHE A 22 12.61 -10.00 -23.17
CA PHE A 22 11.37 -9.84 -22.40
C PHE A 22 10.58 -8.61 -22.86
N VAL A 23 9.26 -8.73 -22.84
CA VAL A 23 8.34 -7.59 -22.93
C VAL A 23 7.67 -7.41 -21.57
N TYR A 24 7.85 -6.23 -20.98
CA TYR A 24 7.26 -5.88 -19.68
C TYR A 24 5.99 -5.06 -19.89
N LEU A 25 4.82 -5.63 -19.54
CA LEU A 25 3.53 -4.93 -19.54
C LEU A 25 3.21 -4.43 -18.14
N THR A 26 2.85 -3.15 -18.03
CA THR A 26 2.49 -2.55 -16.75
C THR A 26 1.20 -1.73 -16.86
N GLY A 27 0.37 -1.79 -15.82
CA GLY A 27 -0.80 -0.92 -15.68
C GLY A 27 -0.46 0.53 -15.33
N ASP A 28 0.77 0.85 -14.95
CA ASP A 28 1.27 2.21 -14.73
C ASP A 28 1.89 2.78 -16.00
N ALA A 29 1.93 4.11 -16.10
CA ALA A 29 2.81 4.80 -17.04
C ALA A 29 4.28 4.46 -16.77
N TYR A 30 5.14 4.52 -17.79
CA TYR A 30 6.56 4.24 -17.62
C TYR A 30 7.28 5.39 -16.92
N VAL A 31 7.67 5.11 -15.70
CA VAL A 31 8.56 5.95 -14.88
C VAL A 31 9.80 5.13 -14.55
N ASP A 32 10.96 5.59 -14.98
CA ASP A 32 12.24 4.92 -14.76
C ASP A 32 12.89 5.42 -13.48
N HIS A 33 12.35 4.97 -12.35
CA HIS A 33 12.73 5.38 -11.01
C HIS A 33 12.64 4.18 -10.04
N PRO A 34 13.56 4.02 -9.06
CA PRO A 34 13.59 2.85 -8.17
C PRO A 34 12.41 2.76 -7.18
N SER A 35 11.46 3.68 -7.24
CA SER A 35 10.15 3.56 -6.57
C SER A 35 9.10 2.82 -7.41
N PHE A 36 9.44 2.40 -8.63
CA PHE A 36 8.55 1.63 -9.51
C PHE A 36 9.11 0.23 -9.73
N GLY A 37 8.31 -0.79 -9.41
CA GLY A 37 8.70 -2.18 -9.60
C GLY A 37 9.01 -2.52 -11.06
N SER A 38 8.32 -1.90 -12.01
CA SER A 38 8.61 -2.05 -13.45
C SER A 38 10.02 -1.58 -13.81
N ALA A 39 10.45 -0.44 -13.29
CA ALA A 39 11.81 0.07 -13.52
C ALA A 39 12.86 -0.85 -12.86
N ILE A 40 12.64 -1.24 -11.59
CA ILE A 40 13.58 -2.12 -10.87
C ILE A 40 13.81 -3.41 -11.64
N ILE A 41 12.75 -4.15 -11.95
CA ILE A 41 12.85 -5.46 -12.60
C ILE A 41 13.43 -5.33 -14.01
N SER A 42 13.01 -4.33 -14.78
CA SER A 42 13.50 -4.15 -16.14
C SER A 42 14.97 -3.73 -16.18
N ARG A 43 15.40 -2.81 -15.29
CA ARG A 43 16.81 -2.42 -15.18
C ARG A 43 17.69 -3.53 -14.63
N LEU A 44 17.17 -4.32 -13.70
CA LEU A 44 17.89 -5.48 -13.16
C LEU A 44 18.15 -6.53 -14.27
N LEU A 45 17.16 -6.83 -15.11
CA LEU A 45 17.31 -7.72 -16.26
C LEU A 45 18.29 -7.13 -17.29
N GLU A 46 18.17 -5.82 -17.61
CA GLU A 46 19.10 -5.13 -18.50
C GLU A 46 20.55 -5.23 -17.99
N SER A 47 20.79 -5.08 -16.69
CA SER A 47 22.13 -5.18 -16.09
C SER A 47 22.75 -6.58 -16.21
N ARG A 48 21.92 -7.59 -16.48
CA ARG A 48 22.35 -8.98 -16.74
C ARG A 48 22.42 -9.31 -18.24
N GLY A 49 22.29 -8.28 -19.10
CA GLY A 49 22.43 -8.42 -20.55
C GLY A 49 21.14 -8.81 -21.29
N TYR A 50 19.99 -8.90 -20.59
CA TYR A 50 18.72 -9.14 -21.26
C TYR A 50 18.17 -7.87 -21.93
N ARG A 51 17.60 -8.02 -23.11
CA ARG A 51 16.96 -6.96 -23.88
C ARG A 51 15.49 -6.84 -23.44
N VAL A 52 15.11 -5.73 -22.82
CA VAL A 52 13.77 -5.54 -22.25
C VAL A 52 13.07 -4.39 -22.95
N GLY A 53 11.89 -4.67 -23.53
CA GLY A 53 10.96 -3.66 -24.03
C GLY A 53 9.83 -3.43 -23.04
N ILE A 54 9.37 -2.18 -22.88
CA ILE A 54 8.30 -1.83 -21.94
C ILE A 54 7.05 -1.40 -22.71
N ILE A 55 5.91 -2.01 -22.42
CA ILE A 55 4.59 -1.60 -22.91
C ILE A 55 3.79 -1.07 -21.71
N PRO A 56 3.79 0.26 -21.49
CA PRO A 56 3.05 0.87 -20.40
C PRO A 56 1.61 1.13 -20.81
N GLN A 57 0.67 0.73 -19.97
CA GLN A 57 -0.77 0.98 -20.15
C GLN A 57 -1.26 0.65 -21.58
N PRO A 58 -1.05 -0.60 -22.09
CA PRO A 58 -1.57 -0.95 -23.41
C PRO A 58 -3.10 -0.77 -23.46
N ASP A 59 -3.62 -0.36 -24.60
CA ASP A 59 -5.08 -0.27 -24.78
C ASP A 59 -5.69 -1.68 -24.78
N TRP A 60 -6.18 -2.08 -23.64
CA TRP A 60 -6.71 -3.41 -23.37
C TRP A 60 -7.94 -3.79 -24.18
N ARG A 61 -8.51 -2.84 -24.94
CA ARG A 61 -9.64 -3.07 -25.86
C ARG A 61 -9.16 -3.60 -27.23
N HIS A 62 -7.86 -3.44 -27.51
CA HIS A 62 -7.25 -3.76 -28.81
C HIS A 62 -6.00 -4.63 -28.61
N LYS A 63 -6.06 -5.87 -29.10
CA LYS A 63 -4.95 -6.84 -28.94
C LYS A 63 -3.64 -6.39 -29.63
N GLU A 64 -3.74 -5.52 -30.62
CA GLU A 64 -2.59 -4.96 -31.34
C GLU A 64 -1.69 -4.14 -30.41
N SER A 65 -2.25 -3.58 -29.34
CA SER A 65 -1.50 -2.76 -28.38
C SER A 65 -0.39 -3.52 -27.64
N ILE A 66 -0.50 -4.85 -27.53
CA ILE A 66 0.53 -5.68 -26.88
C ILE A 66 1.58 -6.21 -27.88
N GLN A 67 1.45 -5.90 -29.16
CA GLN A 67 2.32 -6.42 -30.24
C GLN A 67 3.46 -5.46 -30.61
N THR A 68 3.65 -4.38 -29.87
CA THR A 68 4.65 -3.31 -30.18
C THR A 68 6.03 -3.84 -30.53
N PHE A 69 6.51 -4.87 -29.83
CA PHE A 69 7.83 -5.47 -30.03
C PHE A 69 7.79 -6.81 -30.79
N GLY A 70 6.60 -7.31 -31.11
CA GLY A 70 6.42 -8.69 -31.57
C GLY A 70 6.55 -9.70 -30.43
N GLU A 71 6.81 -10.95 -30.76
CA GLU A 71 6.99 -12.03 -29.80
C GLU A 71 8.37 -11.93 -29.13
N PRO A 72 8.47 -11.85 -27.80
CA PRO A 72 9.75 -11.86 -27.10
C PRO A 72 10.39 -13.25 -27.13
N ARG A 73 11.71 -13.29 -27.05
CA ARG A 73 12.47 -14.55 -27.08
C ARG A 73 12.23 -15.44 -25.86
N LEU A 74 12.06 -14.84 -24.66
CA LEU A 74 11.94 -15.57 -23.40
C LEU A 74 10.55 -15.47 -22.76
N GLY A 75 9.87 -14.32 -22.87
CA GLY A 75 8.52 -14.22 -22.32
C GLY A 75 8.04 -12.81 -22.01
N PHE A 76 6.79 -12.77 -21.53
CA PHE A 76 6.11 -11.56 -21.07
C PHE A 76 6.13 -11.47 -19.55
N LEU A 77 6.44 -10.27 -19.04
CA LEU A 77 6.33 -9.92 -17.62
C LEU A 77 5.13 -8.99 -17.44
N VAL A 78 4.19 -9.34 -16.57
CA VAL A 78 2.92 -8.61 -16.47
C VAL A 78 2.65 -8.18 -15.03
N THR A 79 2.33 -6.89 -14.84
CA THR A 79 1.96 -6.32 -13.54
C THR A 79 0.82 -5.31 -13.67
N ALA A 80 0.05 -5.15 -12.59
CA ALA A 80 -0.94 -4.07 -12.48
C ALA A 80 -0.31 -2.68 -12.22
N GLY A 81 0.97 -2.63 -11.90
CA GLY A 81 1.68 -1.43 -11.48
C GLY A 81 1.99 -1.40 -9.99
N ASN A 82 2.29 -0.20 -9.45
CA ASN A 82 2.67 0.00 -8.05
C ASN A 82 1.53 -0.22 -7.05
N MET A 83 0.29 -0.14 -7.51
CA MET A 83 -0.89 -0.40 -6.69
C MET A 83 -1.72 -1.54 -7.26
N ASP A 84 -2.46 -2.20 -6.37
CA ASP A 84 -3.58 -3.04 -6.78
C ASP A 84 -4.58 -2.22 -7.58
N SER A 85 -5.00 -2.71 -8.75
CA SER A 85 -5.85 -1.96 -9.67
C SER A 85 -7.19 -1.60 -9.05
N MET A 86 -7.79 -2.53 -8.31
CA MET A 86 -9.09 -2.33 -7.69
C MET A 86 -9.03 -1.28 -6.57
N VAL A 87 -7.92 -1.25 -5.79
CA VAL A 87 -7.66 -0.21 -4.80
C VAL A 87 -7.41 1.14 -5.47
N ASN A 88 -6.76 1.15 -6.62
CA ASN A 88 -6.50 2.37 -7.38
C ASN A 88 -7.75 2.95 -8.04
N HIS A 89 -8.64 2.10 -8.57
CA HIS A 89 -9.83 2.52 -9.30
C HIS A 89 -11.00 2.88 -8.39
N TYR A 90 -11.14 2.21 -7.24
CA TYR A 90 -12.34 2.32 -6.43
C TYR A 90 -12.07 2.81 -5.02
N THR A 91 -13.04 3.52 -4.47
CA THR A 91 -13.11 3.80 -3.02
C THR A 91 -13.67 2.59 -2.28
N VAL A 92 -13.60 2.59 -0.95
CA VAL A 92 -14.24 1.55 -0.11
C VAL A 92 -15.75 1.45 -0.34
N SER A 93 -16.40 2.55 -0.70
CA SER A 93 -17.84 2.55 -1.07
C SER A 93 -18.08 2.16 -2.53
N ARG A 94 -17.11 1.52 -3.19
CA ARG A 94 -17.16 1.03 -4.57
C ARG A 94 -17.46 2.10 -5.63
N LYS A 95 -17.16 3.37 -5.33
CA LYS A 95 -17.26 4.48 -6.29
C LYS A 95 -15.95 4.63 -7.03
N HIS A 96 -16.01 4.87 -8.34
CA HIS A 96 -14.82 5.17 -9.14
C HIS A 96 -14.11 6.41 -8.60
N ARG A 97 -12.78 6.33 -8.53
CA ARG A 97 -11.93 7.49 -8.28
C ARG A 97 -11.87 8.36 -9.54
N GLN A 98 -11.58 9.64 -9.34
CA GLN A 98 -11.55 10.62 -10.43
C GLN A 98 -10.14 10.83 -11.00
N LYS A 99 -9.11 10.32 -10.33
CA LYS A 99 -7.70 10.51 -10.70
C LYS A 99 -6.89 9.25 -10.45
N ASP A 100 -6.00 8.96 -11.37
CA ASP A 100 -4.96 7.95 -11.24
C ASP A 100 -3.59 8.62 -11.21
N SER A 101 -2.92 8.62 -10.05
CA SER A 101 -1.62 9.27 -9.88
C SER A 101 -0.49 8.60 -10.68
N TYR A 102 -0.70 7.39 -11.17
CA TYR A 102 0.27 6.61 -11.94
C TYR A 102 0.01 6.66 -13.46
N SER A 103 -0.95 7.46 -13.89
CA SER A 103 -1.29 7.68 -15.29
C SER A 103 -0.91 9.08 -15.77
N PRO A 104 -0.67 9.28 -17.08
CA PRO A 104 -0.32 10.57 -17.65
C PRO A 104 -1.35 11.66 -17.32
N GLY A 105 -0.90 12.78 -16.74
CA GLY A 105 -1.77 13.87 -16.31
C GLY A 105 -2.76 13.51 -15.20
N GLY A 106 -2.71 12.29 -14.64
CA GLY A 106 -3.66 11.80 -13.66
C GLY A 106 -4.95 11.26 -14.28
N GLU A 107 -4.95 10.93 -15.57
CA GLU A 107 -6.09 10.43 -16.32
C GLU A 107 -6.54 9.06 -15.81
N MET A 108 -7.86 8.89 -15.58
CA MET A 108 -8.46 7.64 -15.14
C MET A 108 -8.89 6.78 -16.33
N GLY A 109 -8.86 5.43 -16.17
CA GLY A 109 -9.40 4.48 -17.16
C GLY A 109 -8.40 4.04 -18.23
N LEU A 110 -7.11 4.38 -18.12
CA LEU A 110 -6.07 3.89 -19.04
C LEU A 110 -5.67 2.44 -18.74
N ARG A 111 -5.84 1.97 -17.51
CA ARG A 111 -5.68 0.54 -17.17
C ARG A 111 -7.05 -0.12 -16.99
N PRO A 112 -7.20 -1.44 -17.26
CA PRO A 112 -8.41 -2.17 -16.93
C PRO A 112 -8.51 -2.47 -15.43
N ASP A 113 -9.66 -2.94 -14.98
CA ASP A 113 -9.76 -3.67 -13.73
C ASP A 113 -9.00 -5.00 -13.87
N MET A 114 -8.23 -5.37 -12.85
CA MET A 114 -7.41 -6.60 -12.81
C MET A 114 -6.50 -6.76 -14.05
N PRO A 115 -5.57 -5.84 -14.30
CA PRO A 115 -4.68 -5.86 -15.47
C PRO A 115 -3.90 -7.18 -15.60
N THR A 116 -3.52 -7.80 -14.47
CA THR A 116 -2.83 -9.09 -14.47
C THR A 116 -3.63 -10.19 -15.19
N VAL A 117 -4.95 -10.18 -15.09
CA VAL A 117 -5.83 -11.11 -15.81
C VAL A 117 -6.04 -10.65 -17.25
N VAL A 118 -6.39 -9.38 -17.44
CA VAL A 118 -6.78 -8.85 -18.77
C VAL A 118 -5.58 -8.89 -19.72
N TYR A 119 -4.43 -8.38 -19.31
CA TYR A 119 -3.24 -8.37 -20.18
C TYR A 119 -2.73 -9.79 -20.49
N SER A 120 -2.71 -10.68 -19.51
CA SER A 120 -2.29 -12.07 -19.75
C SER A 120 -3.20 -12.79 -20.73
N ASN A 121 -4.51 -12.56 -20.66
CA ASN A 121 -5.47 -13.16 -21.59
C ASN A 121 -5.30 -12.59 -23.01
N LEU A 122 -5.02 -11.28 -23.16
CA LEU A 122 -4.71 -10.69 -24.46
C LEU A 122 -3.42 -11.26 -25.05
N ILE A 123 -2.39 -11.42 -24.22
CA ILE A 123 -1.13 -12.04 -24.65
C ILE A 123 -1.38 -13.47 -25.10
N ARG A 124 -2.07 -14.27 -24.31
CA ARG A 124 -2.33 -15.69 -24.63
C ARG A 124 -3.17 -15.88 -25.89
N GLN A 125 -4.10 -14.97 -26.19
CA GLN A 125 -4.86 -14.96 -27.44
C GLN A 125 -4.00 -14.62 -28.67
N THR A 126 -2.88 -13.95 -28.47
CA THR A 126 -1.98 -13.51 -29.55
C THR A 126 -0.77 -14.44 -29.71
N TYR A 127 -0.21 -14.88 -28.58
CA TYR A 127 1.01 -15.71 -28.49
C TYR A 127 0.69 -16.92 -27.60
N GLU A 128 0.32 -18.02 -28.25
CA GLU A 128 -0.27 -19.19 -27.59
C GLU A 128 0.70 -19.87 -26.62
N HIS A 129 2.00 -19.91 -26.93
CA HIS A 129 3.00 -20.71 -26.21
C HIS A 129 4.06 -19.87 -25.48
N THR A 130 4.09 -18.57 -25.70
CA THR A 130 5.10 -17.70 -25.10
C THR A 130 4.89 -17.62 -23.57
N PRO A 131 5.93 -17.80 -22.74
CA PRO A 131 5.82 -17.72 -21.30
C PRO A 131 5.28 -16.39 -20.82
N ILE A 132 4.35 -16.43 -19.85
CA ILE A 132 3.76 -15.24 -19.20
C ILE A 132 3.97 -15.34 -17.70
N ILE A 133 4.76 -14.42 -17.15
CA ILE A 133 5.09 -14.35 -15.73
C ILE A 133 4.39 -13.14 -15.11
N LEU A 134 3.53 -13.37 -14.12
CA LEU A 134 2.89 -12.32 -13.34
C LEU A 134 3.79 -11.84 -12.23
N GLY A 135 3.72 -10.54 -11.91
CA GLY A 135 4.43 -9.96 -10.77
C GLY A 135 3.69 -8.79 -10.14
N GLY A 136 4.33 -8.15 -9.16
CA GLY A 136 3.81 -6.99 -8.46
C GLY A 136 2.78 -7.33 -7.38
N ILE A 137 2.24 -6.27 -6.75
CA ILE A 137 1.39 -6.41 -5.56
C ILE A 137 0.05 -7.13 -5.87
N GLU A 138 -0.57 -6.85 -7.01
CA GLU A 138 -1.86 -7.45 -7.37
C GLU A 138 -1.77 -8.98 -7.49
N ALA A 139 -0.76 -9.49 -8.22
CA ALA A 139 -0.51 -10.91 -8.33
C ALA A 139 -0.10 -11.54 -6.99
N SER A 140 0.75 -10.85 -6.21
CA SER A 140 1.18 -11.33 -4.89
C SER A 140 0.01 -11.54 -3.94
N LEU A 141 -0.98 -10.63 -3.93
CA LEU A 141 -2.12 -10.71 -3.02
C LEU A 141 -3.22 -11.67 -3.50
N ARG A 142 -3.18 -12.12 -4.77
CA ARG A 142 -4.17 -13.02 -5.38
C ARG A 142 -3.58 -14.36 -5.82
N ARG A 143 -2.44 -14.76 -5.26
CA ARG A 143 -1.69 -15.95 -5.66
C ARG A 143 -2.34 -17.28 -5.27
N LEU A 144 -3.18 -17.29 -4.23
CA LEU A 144 -4.02 -18.41 -3.81
C LEU A 144 -5.50 -18.00 -3.80
N ALA A 145 -6.41 -18.87 -3.41
CA ALA A 145 -7.80 -18.49 -3.21
C ALA A 145 -7.92 -17.35 -2.19
N HIS A 146 -8.67 -16.33 -2.55
CA HIS A 146 -8.74 -15.11 -1.77
C HIS A 146 -10.13 -14.48 -1.81
N TYR A 147 -10.54 -13.84 -0.71
CA TYR A 147 -11.77 -13.05 -0.71
C TYR A 147 -11.59 -11.77 -1.51
N ASP A 148 -12.44 -11.59 -2.52
CA ASP A 148 -12.54 -10.37 -3.31
C ASP A 148 -13.68 -9.48 -2.76
N TYR A 149 -13.30 -8.27 -2.36
CA TYR A 149 -14.23 -7.31 -1.76
C TYR A 149 -15.28 -6.79 -2.75
N TRP A 150 -14.90 -6.62 -4.03
CA TRP A 150 -15.79 -6.03 -5.05
C TRP A 150 -16.85 -7.01 -5.48
N ASP A 151 -16.49 -8.27 -5.68
CA ASP A 151 -17.43 -9.36 -6.01
C ASP A 151 -18.11 -9.95 -4.78
N ASN A 152 -17.60 -9.65 -3.57
CA ASN A 152 -18.08 -10.21 -2.30
C ASN A 152 -18.10 -11.75 -2.27
N ARG A 153 -17.06 -12.35 -2.84
CA ARG A 153 -16.89 -13.82 -2.88
C ARG A 153 -15.44 -14.23 -2.81
N VAL A 154 -15.18 -15.50 -2.55
CA VAL A 154 -13.85 -16.08 -2.69
C VAL A 154 -13.59 -16.34 -4.17
N ARG A 155 -12.52 -15.75 -4.71
CA ARG A 155 -12.02 -16.01 -6.06
C ARG A 155 -10.91 -17.05 -6.02
N ARG A 156 -10.68 -17.69 -7.17
CA ARG A 156 -9.54 -18.57 -7.41
C ARG A 156 -8.23 -17.80 -7.39
N SER A 157 -7.11 -18.53 -7.34
CA SER A 157 -5.80 -17.96 -7.66
C SER A 157 -5.86 -17.17 -8.99
N VAL A 158 -5.22 -16.00 -9.03
CA VAL A 158 -5.10 -15.23 -10.27
C VAL A 158 -4.45 -16.05 -11.40
N LEU A 159 -3.59 -17.00 -11.04
CA LEU A 159 -2.95 -17.89 -12.01
C LEU A 159 -3.96 -18.85 -12.68
N MET A 160 -5.05 -19.20 -11.99
CA MET A 160 -6.15 -20.01 -12.54
C MET A 160 -7.12 -19.19 -13.40
N ASP A 161 -7.21 -17.89 -13.17
CA ASP A 161 -8.14 -16.99 -13.87
C ASP A 161 -7.49 -16.25 -15.06
N SER A 162 -6.16 -16.28 -15.15
CA SER A 162 -5.36 -15.65 -16.21
C SER A 162 -4.77 -16.67 -17.17
N GLY A 163 -4.35 -16.20 -18.35
CA GLY A 163 -3.56 -17.00 -19.30
C GLY A 163 -2.09 -17.17 -18.91
N ALA A 164 -1.69 -16.77 -17.72
CA ALA A 164 -0.30 -16.82 -17.28
C ALA A 164 0.15 -18.21 -16.82
N ASP A 165 1.46 -18.43 -16.83
CA ASP A 165 2.10 -19.71 -16.51
C ASP A 165 2.68 -19.70 -15.10
N LEU A 166 3.24 -18.57 -14.66
CA LEU A 166 3.98 -18.45 -13.40
C LEU A 166 3.68 -17.11 -12.72
N ILE A 167 3.74 -17.08 -11.39
CA ILE A 167 3.77 -15.84 -10.61
C ILE A 167 5.15 -15.73 -9.94
N SER A 168 5.80 -14.57 -10.04
CA SER A 168 6.87 -14.13 -9.17
C SER A 168 6.26 -13.19 -8.12
N TYR A 169 6.09 -13.66 -6.87
CA TYR A 169 5.43 -12.89 -5.82
C TYR A 169 6.44 -12.28 -4.83
N GLY A 170 6.00 -11.25 -4.13
CA GLY A 170 6.83 -10.54 -3.17
C GLY A 170 7.81 -9.60 -3.84
N MET A 171 9.01 -9.48 -3.27
CA MET A 171 10.13 -8.75 -3.86
C MET A 171 10.81 -9.66 -4.86
N GLY A 172 10.64 -9.38 -6.14
CA GLY A 172 10.89 -10.31 -7.23
C GLY A 172 12.33 -10.34 -7.77
N GLU A 173 13.29 -9.62 -7.19
CA GLU A 173 14.63 -9.46 -7.76
C GLU A 173 15.36 -10.79 -7.91
N HIS A 174 15.38 -11.64 -6.87
CA HIS A 174 16.02 -12.96 -6.95
C HIS A 174 15.27 -13.91 -7.88
N SER A 175 13.94 -13.97 -7.74
CA SER A 175 13.14 -14.94 -8.52
C SER A 175 13.15 -14.61 -10.01
N ILE A 176 13.10 -13.34 -10.41
CA ILE A 176 13.08 -12.99 -11.82
C ILE A 176 14.42 -13.30 -12.54
N LEU A 177 15.54 -13.13 -11.84
CA LEU A 177 16.83 -13.51 -12.40
C LEU A 177 16.95 -15.02 -12.61
N GLN A 178 16.53 -15.83 -11.63
CA GLN A 178 16.52 -17.29 -11.74
C GLN A 178 15.54 -17.78 -12.81
N ILE A 179 14.35 -17.15 -12.94
CA ILE A 179 13.41 -17.44 -14.03
C ILE A 179 14.03 -17.12 -15.38
N ALA A 180 14.67 -15.95 -15.51
CA ALA A 180 15.31 -15.54 -16.76
C ALA A 180 16.44 -16.50 -17.17
N GLU A 181 17.28 -16.93 -16.24
CA GLU A 181 18.34 -17.92 -16.45
C GLU A 181 17.77 -19.28 -16.85
N ALA A 182 16.71 -19.75 -16.20
CA ALA A 182 16.04 -21.00 -16.54
C ALA A 182 15.48 -20.98 -17.97
N LEU A 183 14.73 -19.93 -18.33
CA LEU A 183 14.20 -19.74 -19.68
C LEU A 183 15.31 -19.58 -20.72
N GLN A 184 16.39 -18.84 -20.40
CA GLN A 184 17.56 -18.67 -21.27
C GLN A 184 18.26 -20.00 -21.55
N SER A 185 18.28 -20.93 -20.58
CA SER A 185 18.87 -22.26 -20.76
C SER A 185 17.96 -23.22 -21.56
N GLY A 186 16.77 -22.77 -21.97
CA GLY A 186 15.80 -23.54 -22.73
C GLY A 186 14.87 -24.41 -21.87
N LEU A 187 14.83 -24.20 -20.55
CA LEU A 187 13.90 -24.90 -19.69
C LEU A 187 12.46 -24.42 -19.96
N PRO A 188 11.51 -25.33 -20.27
CA PRO A 188 10.10 -24.96 -20.41
C PRO A 188 9.56 -24.30 -19.12
N VAL A 189 8.66 -23.31 -19.24
CA VAL A 189 8.15 -22.55 -18.09
C VAL A 189 7.41 -23.44 -17.08
N GLU A 190 6.75 -24.48 -17.52
CA GLU A 190 6.07 -25.48 -16.69
C GLU A 190 7.02 -26.36 -15.86
N GLU A 191 8.31 -26.40 -16.19
CA GLU A 191 9.34 -27.08 -15.43
C GLU A 191 10.00 -26.18 -14.36
N ILE A 192 9.70 -24.89 -14.37
CA ILE A 192 10.21 -23.92 -13.38
C ILE A 192 9.39 -24.03 -12.09
N THR A 193 9.60 -25.09 -11.33
CA THR A 193 8.83 -25.43 -10.12
C THR A 193 9.59 -25.23 -8.81
N TYR A 194 10.89 -24.94 -8.87
CA TYR A 194 11.82 -25.00 -7.73
C TYR A 194 12.26 -23.61 -7.22
N ILE A 195 11.90 -22.53 -7.90
CA ILE A 195 12.40 -21.18 -7.56
C ILE A 195 11.61 -20.62 -6.37
N PRO A 196 12.27 -20.18 -5.27
CA PRO A 196 11.61 -19.48 -4.17
C PRO A 196 10.94 -18.18 -4.64
N GLY A 197 9.81 -17.82 -4.02
CA GLY A 197 9.05 -16.63 -4.40
C GLY A 197 8.21 -16.82 -5.67
N THR A 198 7.95 -18.08 -6.09
CA THR A 198 7.11 -18.36 -7.25
C THR A 198 5.84 -19.13 -6.89
N VAL A 199 4.86 -19.05 -7.78
CA VAL A 199 3.63 -19.87 -7.76
C VAL A 199 3.39 -20.44 -9.15
N TYR A 200 3.14 -21.73 -9.23
CA TYR A 200 2.97 -22.45 -10.49
C TYR A 200 1.77 -23.39 -10.48
N LYS A 201 1.35 -23.82 -11.65
CA LYS A 201 0.30 -24.85 -11.85
C LYS A 201 0.93 -26.22 -12.03
N CYS A 202 0.33 -27.25 -11.46
CA CYS A 202 0.69 -28.64 -11.77
C CYS A 202 -0.54 -29.56 -11.75
N LYS A 203 -0.43 -30.69 -12.42
CA LYS A 203 -1.53 -31.69 -12.49
C LYS A 203 -1.67 -32.46 -11.17
N ASP A 204 -0.56 -32.76 -10.53
CA ASP A 204 -0.46 -33.54 -9.30
C ASP A 204 0.68 -32.99 -8.39
N LEU A 205 0.84 -33.57 -7.21
CA LEU A 205 1.83 -33.11 -6.22
C LEU A 205 3.24 -33.67 -6.42
N SER A 206 3.50 -34.47 -7.46
CA SER A 206 4.80 -35.15 -7.67
C SER A 206 5.97 -34.15 -7.85
N ARG A 207 5.68 -32.92 -8.27
CA ARG A 207 6.66 -31.85 -8.47
C ARG A 207 6.79 -30.90 -7.26
N ALA A 208 6.03 -31.11 -6.21
CA ALA A 208 6.07 -30.27 -5.00
C ALA A 208 6.79 -31.01 -3.88
N PHE A 209 7.84 -30.39 -3.34
CA PHE A 209 8.61 -31.00 -2.26
C PHE A 209 7.91 -30.82 -0.91
N GLU A 210 7.38 -31.88 -0.33
CA GLU A 210 6.70 -31.91 0.98
C GLU A 210 5.76 -30.72 1.25
N PRO A 211 4.79 -30.43 0.35
CA PRO A 211 3.94 -29.28 0.52
C PRO A 211 2.94 -29.49 1.67
N ILE A 212 2.57 -28.38 2.32
CA ILE A 212 1.38 -28.35 3.16
C ILE A 212 0.16 -28.29 2.22
N VAL A 213 -0.66 -29.33 2.24
CA VAL A 213 -1.90 -29.35 1.44
C VAL A 213 -2.96 -28.52 2.18
N LEU A 214 -3.39 -27.44 1.54
CA LEU A 214 -4.48 -26.60 2.00
C LEU A 214 -5.83 -27.23 1.64
N PRO A 215 -6.93 -26.85 2.32
CA PRO A 215 -8.27 -27.15 1.82
C PRO A 215 -8.43 -26.70 0.37
N SER A 216 -9.23 -27.43 -0.41
CA SER A 216 -9.48 -27.12 -1.82
C SER A 216 -10.19 -25.77 -2.00
N TYR A 217 -10.12 -25.21 -3.22
CA TYR A 217 -10.87 -24.01 -3.57
C TYR A 217 -12.37 -24.16 -3.30
N GLU A 218 -12.95 -25.31 -3.62
CA GLU A 218 -14.37 -25.63 -3.40
C GLU A 218 -14.73 -25.54 -1.90
N GLU A 219 -13.88 -26.09 -1.03
CA GLU A 219 -14.09 -26.06 0.42
C GLU A 219 -13.95 -24.64 0.97
N VAL A 220 -12.88 -23.89 0.61
CA VAL A 220 -12.69 -22.53 1.12
C VAL A 220 -13.70 -21.53 0.55
N SER A 221 -14.24 -21.78 -0.63
CA SER A 221 -15.25 -20.92 -1.23
C SER A 221 -16.64 -21.12 -0.63
N SER A 222 -16.93 -22.31 -0.11
CA SER A 222 -18.23 -22.68 0.45
C SER A 222 -18.31 -22.53 1.98
N ASN A 223 -17.18 -22.58 2.69
CA ASN A 223 -17.14 -22.61 4.15
C ASN A 223 -16.18 -21.55 4.72
N LYS A 224 -16.73 -20.63 5.53
CA LYS A 224 -15.96 -19.53 6.14
C LYS A 224 -14.96 -19.98 7.21
N HIS A 225 -15.24 -21.04 7.95
CA HIS A 225 -14.29 -21.62 8.91
C HIS A 225 -13.10 -22.21 8.17
N THR A 226 -13.37 -23.02 7.15
CA THR A 226 -12.33 -23.60 6.29
C THR A 226 -11.47 -22.52 5.63
N TYR A 227 -12.08 -21.41 5.19
CA TYR A 227 -11.33 -20.27 4.66
C TYR A 227 -10.41 -19.64 5.73
N ALA A 228 -10.91 -19.46 6.96
CA ALA A 228 -10.11 -18.90 8.05
C ALA A 228 -8.94 -19.83 8.42
N ASP A 229 -9.16 -21.15 8.47
CA ASP A 229 -8.12 -22.13 8.76
C ASP A 229 -7.06 -22.18 7.66
N SER A 230 -7.47 -22.22 6.40
CA SER A 230 -6.56 -22.11 5.25
C SER A 230 -5.72 -20.82 5.32
N PHE A 231 -6.36 -19.68 5.61
CA PHE A 231 -5.66 -18.41 5.73
C PHE A 231 -4.66 -18.41 6.90
N ALA A 232 -4.99 -19.03 8.02
CA ALA A 232 -4.07 -19.16 9.17
C ALA A 232 -2.79 -19.92 8.79
N VAL A 233 -2.90 -20.95 7.96
CA VAL A 233 -1.74 -21.70 7.43
C VAL A 233 -0.92 -20.78 6.51
N GLN A 234 -1.56 -20.07 5.59
CA GLN A 234 -0.88 -19.12 4.70
C GLN A 234 -0.13 -18.04 5.49
N TYR A 235 -0.76 -17.45 6.51
CA TYR A 235 -0.16 -16.41 7.36
C TYR A 235 1.11 -16.91 8.10
N ARG A 236 1.08 -18.16 8.59
CA ARG A 236 2.23 -18.78 9.28
C ARG A 236 3.37 -19.14 8.33
N ASN A 237 3.11 -19.22 7.02
CA ASN A 237 4.10 -19.58 5.99
C ASN A 237 4.52 -18.36 5.13
N THR A 238 4.72 -17.20 5.76
CA THR A 238 5.21 -15.95 5.12
C THR A 238 6.69 -15.69 5.34
N ASP A 239 7.41 -16.59 6.02
CA ASP A 239 8.81 -16.42 6.35
C ASP A 239 9.72 -17.20 5.40
N PRO A 240 10.74 -16.58 4.78
CA PRO A 240 11.59 -17.24 3.78
C PRO A 240 12.50 -18.36 4.37
N PHE A 241 12.72 -18.38 5.70
CA PHE A 241 13.60 -19.37 6.33
C PHE A 241 12.87 -20.63 6.78
N THR A 242 11.59 -20.53 7.11
CA THR A 242 10.84 -21.62 7.77
C THR A 242 9.56 -22.01 7.06
N ALA A 243 9.14 -21.28 6.05
CA ALA A 243 7.95 -21.61 5.27
C ALA A 243 8.15 -22.89 4.47
N LYS A 244 7.06 -23.68 4.35
CA LYS A 244 6.96 -24.82 3.44
C LYS A 244 6.18 -24.42 2.19
N PRO A 245 6.34 -25.16 1.08
CA PRO A 245 5.43 -25.01 -0.06
C PRO A 245 3.98 -25.22 0.37
N LEU A 246 3.05 -24.49 -0.24
CA LEU A 246 1.62 -24.62 -0.01
C LEU A 246 0.97 -25.12 -1.29
N ALA A 247 0.11 -26.15 -1.19
CA ALA A 247 -0.61 -26.73 -2.31
C ALA A 247 -2.11 -26.54 -2.13
N GLU A 248 -2.78 -25.92 -3.09
CA GLU A 248 -4.23 -25.70 -3.11
C GLU A 248 -4.86 -26.42 -4.31
N SER A 249 -5.82 -27.31 -4.06
CA SER A 249 -6.48 -28.09 -5.11
C SER A 249 -7.59 -27.31 -5.80
N TYR A 250 -7.72 -27.53 -7.12
CA TYR A 250 -8.79 -27.02 -7.99
C TYR A 250 -9.52 -28.16 -8.68
N GLY A 251 -9.63 -29.33 -8.01
CA GLY A 251 -10.28 -30.52 -8.52
C GLY A 251 -9.60 -31.05 -9.78
N THR A 252 -10.37 -31.27 -10.83
CA THR A 252 -9.86 -31.80 -12.12
C THR A 252 -8.87 -30.87 -12.83
N ARG A 253 -8.76 -29.62 -12.41
CA ARG A 253 -7.80 -28.63 -12.98
C ARG A 253 -6.41 -28.73 -12.36
N GLY A 254 -6.19 -29.64 -11.40
CA GLY A 254 -4.90 -29.82 -10.72
C GLY A 254 -4.72 -28.91 -9.51
N TYR A 255 -3.50 -28.46 -9.29
CA TYR A 255 -3.08 -27.74 -8.10
C TYR A 255 -2.41 -26.42 -8.46
N ILE A 256 -2.55 -25.46 -7.57
CA ILE A 256 -1.66 -24.29 -7.46
C ILE A 256 -0.67 -24.56 -6.33
N ILE A 257 0.61 -24.47 -6.64
CA ILE A 257 1.69 -24.63 -5.68
C ILE A 257 2.36 -23.27 -5.46
N GLN A 258 2.39 -22.81 -4.21
CA GLN A 258 3.17 -21.67 -3.79
C GLN A 258 4.47 -22.15 -3.15
N ASN A 259 5.60 -21.83 -3.75
CA ASN A 259 6.91 -22.04 -3.13
C ASN A 259 7.10 -21.09 -1.92
N PRO A 260 8.02 -21.40 -0.99
CA PRO A 260 8.41 -20.45 0.06
C PRO A 260 8.78 -19.09 -0.51
N PRO A 261 8.62 -17.98 0.26
CA PRO A 261 9.08 -16.67 -0.17
C PRO A 261 10.57 -16.67 -0.54
N ALA A 262 10.96 -15.84 -1.50
CA ALA A 262 12.37 -15.59 -1.78
C ALA A 262 13.08 -14.99 -0.55
N HIS A 263 14.35 -15.31 -0.37
CA HIS A 263 15.17 -14.68 0.68
C HIS A 263 15.24 -13.16 0.47
N PRO A 264 15.25 -12.37 1.56
CA PRO A 264 15.44 -10.94 1.45
C PRO A 264 16.81 -10.61 0.86
N LEU A 265 16.87 -9.51 0.11
CA LEU A 265 18.14 -9.00 -0.40
C LEU A 265 19.07 -8.64 0.78
N SER A 266 20.34 -8.95 0.64
CA SER A 266 21.39 -8.41 1.48
C SER A 266 21.53 -6.88 1.30
N GLN A 267 22.26 -6.21 2.18
CA GLN A 267 22.50 -4.77 2.03
C GLN A 267 23.21 -4.43 0.71
N GLN A 268 24.21 -5.24 0.32
CA GLN A 268 24.93 -5.03 -0.94
C GLN A 268 24.00 -5.19 -2.15
N GLU A 269 23.18 -6.23 -2.20
CA GLU A 269 22.21 -6.42 -3.27
C GLU A 269 21.18 -5.30 -3.32
N MET A 270 20.75 -4.79 -2.16
CA MET A 270 19.90 -3.59 -2.11
C MET A 270 20.62 -2.37 -2.71
N ASP A 271 21.87 -2.17 -2.36
CA ASP A 271 22.67 -1.05 -2.88
C ASP A 271 22.87 -1.18 -4.41
N ASP A 272 23.17 -2.39 -4.88
CA ASP A 272 23.34 -2.67 -6.32
C ASP A 272 22.04 -2.39 -7.10
N VAL A 273 20.87 -2.77 -6.56
CA VAL A 273 19.58 -2.47 -7.18
C VAL A 273 19.33 -0.95 -7.28
N TYR A 274 19.68 -0.19 -6.24
CA TYR A 274 19.49 1.27 -6.25
C TYR A 274 20.57 2.02 -7.02
N ASP A 275 21.68 1.37 -7.38
CA ASP A 275 22.75 1.94 -8.20
C ASP A 275 22.57 1.69 -9.72
N LEU A 276 21.53 0.97 -10.11
CA LEU A 276 21.19 0.76 -11.52
C LEU A 276 20.95 2.11 -12.25
N PRO A 277 21.15 2.17 -13.57
CA PRO A 277 21.19 3.43 -14.31
C PRO A 277 19.79 4.01 -14.56
N TYR A 278 19.05 4.30 -13.50
CA TYR A 278 17.74 4.97 -13.61
C TYR A 278 17.89 6.40 -14.12
N THR A 279 16.90 6.81 -14.94
CA THR A 279 16.79 8.21 -15.40
C THR A 279 16.15 9.14 -14.37
N ASP A 280 15.54 8.59 -13.31
CA ASP A 280 14.83 9.27 -12.21
C ASP A 280 13.68 10.17 -12.68
N THR A 281 13.08 9.83 -13.81
CA THR A 281 11.96 10.58 -14.37
C THR A 281 11.02 9.69 -15.19
N TRP A 282 9.92 10.28 -15.67
CA TRP A 282 9.00 9.62 -16.61
C TRP A 282 9.53 9.66 -18.05
N HIS A 283 9.07 8.73 -18.87
CA HIS A 283 9.39 8.71 -20.29
C HIS A 283 8.89 9.98 -21.00
N PRO A 284 9.67 10.62 -21.90
CA PRO A 284 9.32 11.89 -22.56
C PRO A 284 7.98 11.91 -23.31
N MET A 285 7.45 10.75 -23.72
CA MET A 285 6.15 10.62 -24.37
C MET A 285 4.99 11.25 -23.56
N TYR A 286 5.17 11.41 -22.23
CA TYR A 286 4.14 11.98 -21.35
C TYR A 286 4.25 13.49 -21.11
N ASN A 287 5.26 14.16 -21.67
CA ASN A 287 5.48 15.59 -21.44
C ASN A 287 4.29 16.45 -21.87
N ALA A 288 3.67 16.11 -23.02
CA ALA A 288 2.50 16.83 -23.53
C ALA A 288 1.27 16.72 -22.59
N LYS A 289 1.18 15.67 -21.77
CA LYS A 289 0.11 15.46 -20.77
C LYS A 289 0.48 16.01 -19.38
N GLY A 290 1.62 16.68 -19.23
CA GLY A 290 2.07 17.25 -17.94
C GLY A 290 2.74 16.24 -17.00
N GLY A 291 3.20 15.10 -17.54
CA GLY A 291 3.95 14.07 -16.83
C GLY A 291 3.08 13.17 -15.94
N ILE A 292 3.71 12.55 -14.95
CA ILE A 292 3.09 11.57 -14.06
C ILE A 292 2.98 12.14 -12.65
N PRO A 293 1.75 12.32 -12.09
CA PRO A 293 1.55 12.99 -10.80
C PRO A 293 2.30 12.36 -9.63
N ALA A 294 2.47 11.03 -9.60
CA ALA A 294 3.19 10.32 -8.55
C ALA A 294 4.64 10.82 -8.37
N MET A 295 5.27 11.32 -9.43
CA MET A 295 6.64 11.86 -9.37
C MET A 295 6.81 13.04 -8.41
N LYS A 296 5.75 13.81 -8.14
CA LYS A 296 5.81 14.94 -7.20
C LYS A 296 6.16 14.51 -5.78
N GLU A 297 5.78 13.30 -5.39
CA GLU A 297 6.04 12.77 -4.05
C GLU A 297 7.38 12.03 -3.95
N ILE A 298 7.84 11.42 -5.06
CA ILE A 298 8.99 10.51 -5.03
C ILE A 298 10.28 11.11 -5.56
N LYS A 299 10.24 12.08 -6.51
CA LYS A 299 11.41 12.59 -7.23
C LYS A 299 12.58 13.00 -6.31
N PHE A 300 12.26 13.56 -5.15
CA PHE A 300 13.24 14.00 -4.16
C PHE A 300 13.03 13.30 -2.81
N SER A 301 12.67 12.02 -2.86
CA SER A 301 12.51 11.16 -1.69
C SER A 301 13.48 9.98 -1.79
N LEU A 302 14.04 9.57 -0.67
CA LEU A 302 15.02 8.50 -0.56
C LEU A 302 14.40 7.27 0.10
N THR A 303 14.40 6.14 -0.59
CA THR A 303 14.03 4.87 0.03
C THR A 303 15.21 4.34 0.81
N SER A 304 15.07 4.19 2.12
CA SER A 304 16.14 3.70 2.99
C SER A 304 16.03 2.22 3.33
N ASN A 305 14.82 1.67 3.26
CA ASN A 305 14.52 0.28 3.64
C ASN A 305 13.27 -0.24 2.95
N ARG A 306 13.16 -1.57 2.87
CA ARG A 306 11.98 -2.34 2.48
C ARG A 306 11.65 -3.36 3.57
N GLY A 307 10.42 -3.90 3.55
CA GLY A 307 9.93 -4.78 4.59
C GLY A 307 9.47 -4.02 5.85
N CYS A 308 8.68 -4.67 6.70
CA CYS A 308 8.17 -4.04 7.91
C CYS A 308 7.83 -5.10 8.98
N PHE A 309 8.55 -5.12 10.10
CA PHE A 309 8.26 -6.04 11.21
C PHE A 309 7.08 -5.55 12.09
N GLY A 310 6.49 -4.42 11.78
CA GLY A 310 5.29 -3.91 12.47
C GLY A 310 4.10 -4.87 12.39
N GLY A 311 3.94 -5.56 11.25
CA GLY A 311 3.01 -6.68 11.11
C GLY A 311 1.54 -6.34 11.35
N CYS A 312 1.10 -5.10 11.07
CA CYS A 312 -0.30 -4.69 11.24
C CYS A 312 -1.23 -5.59 10.42
N ASN A 313 -2.32 -6.04 11.02
CA ASN A 313 -3.20 -7.07 10.45
C ASN A 313 -3.92 -6.65 9.16
N PHE A 314 -4.08 -5.36 8.92
CA PHE A 314 -4.72 -4.81 7.73
C PHE A 314 -3.74 -4.47 6.59
N CYS A 315 -2.42 -4.58 6.84
CA CYS A 315 -1.41 -4.10 5.91
C CYS A 315 -0.98 -5.19 4.92
N ALA A 316 -1.15 -4.93 3.64
CA ALA A 316 -0.74 -5.83 2.56
C ALA A 316 0.78 -6.02 2.45
N LEU A 317 1.58 -5.09 2.98
CA LEU A 317 3.05 -5.15 2.93
C LEU A 317 3.61 -6.39 3.61
N THR A 318 2.93 -6.92 4.65
CA THR A 318 3.33 -8.17 5.30
C THR A 318 3.39 -9.35 4.31
N PHE A 319 2.48 -9.39 3.34
CA PHE A 319 2.39 -10.46 2.33
C PHE A 319 3.15 -10.17 1.04
N HIS A 320 3.49 -8.88 0.80
CA HIS A 320 4.21 -8.48 -0.39
C HIS A 320 5.70 -8.24 -0.12
N GLN A 321 6.06 -7.39 0.84
CA GLN A 321 7.47 -7.10 1.15
C GLN A 321 8.04 -7.97 2.27
N GLY A 322 7.17 -8.64 3.04
CA GLY A 322 7.56 -9.45 4.18
C GLY A 322 7.84 -8.63 5.46
N ARG A 323 8.23 -9.36 6.52
CA ARG A 323 8.49 -8.77 7.85
C ARG A 323 9.97 -8.64 8.18
N ILE A 324 10.87 -9.05 7.29
CA ILE A 324 12.32 -8.89 7.45
C ILE A 324 12.73 -7.59 6.75
N LEU A 325 13.50 -6.77 7.42
CA LEU A 325 14.00 -5.52 6.85
C LEU A 325 15.14 -5.80 5.87
N GLN A 326 15.10 -5.06 4.77
CA GLN A 326 16.16 -4.96 3.77
C GLN A 326 16.57 -3.50 3.72
N THR A 327 17.78 -3.18 4.17
CA THR A 327 18.24 -1.80 4.34
C THR A 327 19.36 -1.48 3.38
N ARG A 328 19.34 -0.27 2.84
CA ARG A 328 20.46 0.28 2.05
C ARG A 328 21.55 0.83 2.97
N SER A 329 22.78 0.79 2.50
CA SER A 329 23.91 1.44 3.18
C SER A 329 23.76 2.97 3.18
N HIS A 330 24.46 3.62 4.12
CA HIS A 330 24.55 5.09 4.10
C HIS A 330 25.19 5.61 2.81
N GLU A 331 26.19 4.91 2.29
CA GLU A 331 26.91 5.28 1.08
C GLU A 331 25.97 5.31 -0.13
N SER A 332 25.20 4.26 -0.34
CA SER A 332 24.21 4.18 -1.43
C SER A 332 23.20 5.35 -1.35
N ILE A 333 22.66 5.63 -0.16
CA ILE A 333 21.67 6.70 0.03
C ILE A 333 22.30 8.09 -0.16
N LEU A 334 23.54 8.29 0.30
CA LEU A 334 24.26 9.55 0.11
C LEU A 334 24.62 9.79 -1.37
N LYS A 335 25.00 8.74 -2.10
CA LYS A 335 25.26 8.79 -3.54
C LYS A 335 24.02 9.27 -4.31
N GLU A 336 22.85 8.72 -3.99
CA GLU A 336 21.58 9.15 -4.58
C GLU A 336 21.23 10.58 -4.19
N ALA A 337 21.40 10.97 -2.93
CA ALA A 337 21.17 12.35 -2.48
C ALA A 337 22.09 13.35 -3.22
N ILE A 338 23.37 13.03 -3.44
CA ILE A 338 24.30 13.84 -4.22
C ILE A 338 23.84 13.94 -5.69
N LYS A 339 23.35 12.83 -6.27
CA LYS A 339 22.76 12.85 -7.62
C LYS A 339 21.57 13.80 -7.69
N MET A 340 20.65 13.76 -6.71
CA MET A 340 19.49 14.65 -6.62
C MET A 340 19.89 16.13 -6.58
N THR A 341 20.99 16.51 -5.90
CA THR A 341 21.41 17.92 -5.83
C THR A 341 21.82 18.51 -7.17
N LYS A 342 22.11 17.68 -8.17
CA LYS A 342 22.45 18.09 -9.54
C LYS A 342 21.23 18.28 -10.44
N ASP A 343 20.05 17.85 -10.01
CA ASP A 343 18.80 18.04 -10.76
C ASP A 343 18.39 19.53 -10.73
N PRO A 344 18.08 20.16 -11.87
CA PRO A 344 17.72 21.58 -11.94
C PRO A 344 16.45 21.94 -11.16
N ASP A 345 15.58 20.98 -10.92
CA ASP A 345 14.35 21.16 -10.15
C ASP A 345 14.59 21.08 -8.63
N PHE A 346 15.76 20.59 -8.21
CA PHE A 346 16.06 20.45 -6.78
C PHE A 346 16.22 21.80 -6.10
N LYS A 347 15.38 22.10 -5.12
CA LYS A 347 15.40 23.37 -4.38
C LYS A 347 16.08 23.26 -3.00
N GLY A 348 16.80 22.16 -2.76
CA GLY A 348 17.50 21.88 -1.51
C GLY A 348 16.67 21.09 -0.48
N TYR A 349 15.54 20.52 -0.87
CA TYR A 349 14.65 19.82 0.02
C TYR A 349 14.58 18.33 -0.34
N ILE A 350 15.07 17.46 0.55
CA ILE A 350 14.77 16.03 0.52
C ILE A 350 13.41 15.87 1.21
N HIS A 351 12.43 15.39 0.45
CA HIS A 351 11.03 15.35 0.89
C HIS A 351 10.76 14.23 1.88
N ASP A 352 11.48 13.12 1.78
CA ASP A 352 11.36 11.96 2.67
C ASP A 352 12.63 11.13 2.68
N VAL A 353 12.90 10.47 3.80
CA VAL A 353 13.93 9.43 3.93
C VAL A 353 13.30 8.28 4.70
N GLY A 354 12.90 7.22 4.00
CA GLY A 354 12.17 6.18 4.69
C GLY A 354 11.86 4.95 3.83
N GLY A 355 10.75 4.33 4.15
CA GLY A 355 10.22 3.12 3.53
C GLY A 355 8.81 2.85 4.04
N PRO A 356 8.37 1.58 4.16
CA PRO A 356 7.08 1.24 4.76
C PRO A 356 6.90 1.80 6.17
N THR A 357 8.00 1.95 6.91
CA THR A 357 8.11 2.60 8.21
C THR A 357 9.45 3.33 8.23
N ALA A 358 9.44 4.65 8.43
CA ALA A 358 10.61 5.50 8.24
C ALA A 358 11.76 5.15 9.18
N ASP A 359 11.43 4.95 10.45
CA ASP A 359 12.38 4.75 11.54
C ASP A 359 12.85 3.30 11.72
N PHE A 360 12.49 2.39 10.81
CA PHE A 360 12.99 1.01 10.81
C PHE A 360 14.28 0.89 9.98
N ARG A 361 15.41 0.80 10.64
CA ARG A 361 16.71 0.66 9.98
C ARG A 361 17.50 -0.56 10.45
N GLN A 362 17.11 -1.17 11.56
CA GLN A 362 17.77 -2.33 12.13
C GLN A 362 16.82 -3.53 12.17
N PRO A 363 17.31 -4.77 12.05
CA PRO A 363 16.51 -5.96 12.28
C PRO A 363 15.80 -5.90 13.63
N SER A 364 14.57 -6.41 13.71
CA SER A 364 13.84 -6.40 14.99
C SER A 364 14.55 -7.19 16.10
N CYS A 365 15.31 -8.23 15.75
CA CYS A 365 16.14 -9.01 16.66
C CYS A 365 17.11 -9.91 15.87
N GLN A 366 18.17 -10.39 16.51
CA GLN A 366 19.17 -11.27 15.89
C GLN A 366 18.57 -12.59 15.37
N LYS A 367 17.50 -13.09 16.00
CA LYS A 367 16.81 -14.28 15.53
C LYS A 367 16.30 -14.15 14.08
N GLN A 368 15.85 -12.96 13.69
CA GLN A 368 15.34 -12.75 12.32
C GLN A 368 16.39 -13.02 11.24
N LEU A 369 17.66 -12.78 11.54
CA LEU A 369 18.75 -12.94 10.57
C LEU A 369 19.11 -14.41 10.31
N THR A 370 18.79 -15.32 11.25
CA THR A 370 19.22 -16.72 11.18
C THR A 370 18.07 -17.73 11.16
N LYS A 371 16.94 -17.39 11.79
CA LYS A 371 15.79 -18.29 11.97
C LYS A 371 14.49 -17.68 11.46
N GLY A 372 14.56 -16.51 10.85
CA GLY A 372 13.40 -15.79 10.31
C GLY A 372 12.46 -15.21 11.36
N VAL A 373 11.26 -14.85 10.92
CA VAL A 373 10.23 -14.22 11.76
C VAL A 373 9.42 -15.23 12.56
N CYS A 374 8.93 -14.80 13.72
CA CYS A 374 8.08 -15.64 14.55
C CYS A 374 6.71 -15.86 13.88
N GLN A 375 6.27 -17.11 13.77
CA GLN A 375 4.97 -17.48 13.18
C GLN A 375 3.77 -17.04 14.04
N ASN A 376 3.91 -17.10 15.38
CA ASN A 376 2.83 -16.88 16.33
C ASN A 376 2.96 -15.58 17.13
N ARG A 377 3.83 -14.66 16.71
CA ARG A 377 4.09 -13.42 17.43
C ARG A 377 4.47 -12.29 16.49
N GLN A 378 3.95 -11.10 16.77
CA GLN A 378 4.41 -9.84 16.18
C GLN A 378 5.43 -9.16 17.11
N CYS A 379 6.37 -8.39 16.53
CA CYS A 379 7.47 -7.81 17.30
C CYS A 379 7.03 -6.68 18.25
N LEU A 380 5.97 -5.94 17.87
CA LEU A 380 5.47 -4.77 18.59
C LEU A 380 4.09 -4.98 19.22
N PHE A 381 3.40 -6.07 18.91
CA PHE A 381 2.04 -6.32 19.36
C PHE A 381 1.93 -7.66 20.12
N PRO A 382 1.08 -7.74 21.18
CA PRO A 382 0.30 -6.66 21.84
C PRO A 382 1.16 -5.69 22.65
N LYS A 383 2.38 -6.06 22.94
CA LYS A 383 3.44 -5.26 23.55
C LYS A 383 4.79 -5.62 22.94
N PRO A 384 5.78 -4.73 22.99
CA PRO A 384 7.12 -5.01 22.48
C PRO A 384 7.65 -6.37 22.95
N CYS A 385 8.22 -7.14 22.02
CA CYS A 385 8.83 -8.42 22.33
C CYS A 385 10.07 -8.20 23.22
N GLY A 386 10.31 -9.09 24.20
CA GLY A 386 11.49 -8.99 25.06
C GLY A 386 12.83 -9.08 24.33
N ASN A 387 12.83 -9.67 23.12
CA ASN A 387 14.02 -9.75 22.25
C ASN A 387 14.10 -8.62 21.23
N LEU A 388 13.12 -7.68 21.23
CA LEU A 388 13.13 -6.56 20.29
C LEU A 388 14.33 -5.66 20.58
N GLN A 389 15.13 -5.43 19.55
CA GLN A 389 16.21 -4.45 19.58
C GLN A 389 15.67 -3.12 19.07
N VAL A 390 15.58 -2.15 19.97
CA VAL A 390 15.13 -0.80 19.63
C VAL A 390 16.35 0.10 19.57
N ASP A 391 16.69 0.55 18.38
CA ASP A 391 17.84 1.42 18.16
C ASP A 391 17.61 2.33 16.94
N HIS A 392 17.65 3.64 17.16
CA HIS A 392 17.58 4.65 16.11
C HIS A 392 18.94 5.28 15.76
N THR A 393 20.04 4.79 16.34
CA THR A 393 21.38 5.39 16.18
C THR A 393 21.80 5.45 14.71
N ASP A 394 21.58 4.35 13.95
CA ASP A 394 21.87 4.29 12.52
C ASP A 394 21.06 5.31 11.73
N TYR A 395 19.75 5.40 12.00
CA TYR A 395 18.86 6.32 11.30
C TYR A 395 19.21 7.79 11.59
N VAL A 396 19.47 8.13 12.86
CA VAL A 396 19.94 9.47 13.26
C VAL A 396 21.27 9.81 12.58
N SER A 397 22.19 8.86 12.50
CA SER A 397 23.48 9.04 11.83
C SER A 397 23.27 9.32 10.33
N LEU A 398 22.42 8.55 9.66
CA LEU A 398 22.06 8.78 8.24
C LEU A 398 21.47 10.18 8.01
N LEU A 399 20.48 10.57 8.81
CA LEU A 399 19.82 11.87 8.71
C LEU A 399 20.81 13.03 8.89
N ARG A 400 21.75 12.91 9.84
CA ARG A 400 22.80 13.89 10.07
C ARG A 400 23.78 13.99 8.91
N LYS A 401 24.15 12.87 8.28
CA LYS A 401 24.99 12.84 7.08
C LYS A 401 24.27 13.50 5.91
N LEU A 402 23.01 13.20 5.66
CA LEU A 402 22.20 13.79 4.58
C LEU A 402 22.08 15.33 4.72
N ARG A 403 21.93 15.85 5.95
CA ARG A 403 21.90 17.30 6.19
C ARG A 403 23.22 18.00 5.88
N LYS A 404 24.34 17.25 5.81
CA LYS A 404 25.67 17.79 5.48
C LYS A 404 25.98 17.73 3.98
N VAL A 405 25.14 17.10 3.16
CA VAL A 405 25.35 17.04 1.71
C VAL A 405 25.27 18.45 1.12
N PRO A 406 26.29 18.91 0.36
CA PRO A 406 26.24 20.22 -0.29
C PRO A 406 25.00 20.37 -1.16
N GLY A 407 24.31 21.51 -1.05
CA GLY A 407 23.05 21.77 -1.76
C GLY A 407 21.79 21.33 -1.01
N VAL A 408 21.90 20.49 0.02
CA VAL A 408 20.75 20.11 0.86
C VAL A 408 20.53 21.16 1.95
N LYS A 409 19.36 21.77 1.96
CA LYS A 409 18.91 22.75 2.96
C LYS A 409 18.12 22.11 4.09
N LYS A 410 17.27 21.12 3.75
CA LYS A 410 16.46 20.40 4.72
C LYS A 410 16.20 18.95 4.27
N VAL A 411 16.09 18.08 5.26
CA VAL A 411 15.72 16.68 5.11
C VAL A 411 14.45 16.45 5.93
N PHE A 412 13.36 16.08 5.29
CA PHE A 412 12.09 15.81 5.95
C PHE A 412 11.85 14.30 6.09
N ILE A 413 11.02 13.93 7.05
CA ILE A 413 10.46 12.59 7.23
C ILE A 413 8.95 12.71 7.05
N ARG A 414 8.42 12.09 5.99
CA ARG A 414 6.99 12.06 5.65
C ARG A 414 6.40 10.66 5.69
N SER A 415 7.21 9.64 5.46
CA SER A 415 6.84 8.24 5.74
C SER A 415 6.44 8.08 7.19
N GLY A 416 5.54 7.17 7.48
CA GLY A 416 5.03 6.97 8.82
C GLY A 416 6.13 6.61 9.82
N VAL A 417 6.22 7.37 10.90
CA VAL A 417 7.05 7.03 12.07
C VAL A 417 6.27 6.05 12.94
N ARG A 418 6.92 4.99 13.34
CA ARG A 418 6.32 3.97 14.21
C ARG A 418 6.41 4.40 15.67
N PHE A 419 5.39 5.13 16.13
CA PHE A 419 5.36 5.78 17.44
C PHE A 419 5.58 4.83 18.62
N ASP A 420 5.12 3.58 18.54
CA ASP A 420 5.35 2.55 19.57
C ASP A 420 6.80 2.06 19.61
N TYR A 421 7.49 2.04 18.48
CA TYR A 421 8.92 1.76 18.41
C TYR A 421 9.73 2.93 18.99
N VAL A 422 9.30 4.17 18.70
CA VAL A 422 9.92 5.38 19.28
C VAL A 422 9.77 5.40 20.81
N VAL A 423 8.57 5.11 21.34
CA VAL A 423 8.33 5.04 22.80
C VAL A 423 9.12 3.91 23.47
N ALA A 424 9.39 2.84 22.74
CA ALA A 424 10.21 1.73 23.24
C ALA A 424 11.72 2.04 23.28
N ASP A 425 12.17 3.08 22.56
CA ASP A 425 13.55 3.58 22.63
C ASP A 425 13.78 4.34 23.93
N LYS A 426 14.75 3.88 24.71
CA LYS A 426 15.13 4.54 25.97
C LYS A 426 15.93 5.84 25.75
N SER A 427 16.45 6.04 24.53
CA SER A 427 17.22 7.22 24.18
C SER A 427 16.32 8.33 23.65
N PRO A 428 16.38 9.57 24.16
CA PRO A 428 15.60 10.68 23.64
C PRO A 428 16.19 11.26 22.34
N VAL A 429 17.33 10.75 21.88
CA VAL A 429 18.10 11.35 20.78
C VAL A 429 17.31 11.39 19.48
N PHE A 430 16.62 10.31 19.13
CA PHE A 430 15.81 10.29 17.90
C PHE A 430 14.66 11.29 17.93
N MET A 431 13.90 11.31 19.04
CA MET A 431 12.78 12.27 19.18
C MET A 431 13.28 13.73 19.10
N GLN A 432 14.40 14.05 19.73
CA GLN A 432 14.99 15.39 19.68
C GLN A 432 15.47 15.73 18.27
N GLU A 433 16.15 14.82 17.57
CA GLU A 433 16.61 15.00 16.19
C GLU A 433 15.43 15.20 15.25
N LEU A 434 14.39 14.37 15.36
CA LEU A 434 13.17 14.41 14.58
C LEU A 434 12.49 15.79 14.69
N VAL A 435 12.18 16.21 15.92
CA VAL A 435 11.48 17.48 16.19
C VAL A 435 12.31 18.67 15.75
N LYS A 436 13.61 18.67 16.03
CA LYS A 436 14.47 19.83 15.76
C LYS A 436 14.70 20.06 14.27
N TYR A 437 14.82 18.99 13.46
CA TYR A 437 15.36 19.11 12.10
C TYR A 437 14.47 18.54 10.98
N HIS A 438 13.57 17.58 11.25
CA HIS A 438 12.97 16.75 10.21
C HIS A 438 11.47 16.91 10.01
N ILE A 439 10.83 17.79 10.78
CA ILE A 439 9.40 18.08 10.67
C ILE A 439 9.18 19.48 10.11
N SER A 440 8.23 19.61 9.18
CA SER A 440 7.85 20.89 8.54
C SER A 440 6.65 21.58 9.20
N GLY A 441 6.39 21.33 10.50
CA GLY A 441 5.25 21.87 11.26
C GLY A 441 4.19 20.82 11.61
N GLN A 442 4.08 19.74 10.84
CA GLN A 442 3.15 18.64 11.09
C GLN A 442 3.85 17.29 10.98
N LEU A 443 3.69 16.46 11.99
CA LEU A 443 4.09 15.05 11.99
C LEU A 443 2.84 14.18 11.82
N ARG A 444 2.76 13.41 10.73
CA ARG A 444 1.69 12.44 10.53
C ARG A 444 2.00 11.15 11.28
N VAL A 445 1.05 10.70 12.08
CA VAL A 445 1.17 9.48 12.89
C VAL A 445 -0.09 8.65 12.72
N ALA A 446 0.06 7.34 12.67
CA ALA A 446 -1.05 6.42 12.41
C ALA A 446 -1.44 5.60 13.67
N PRO A 447 -2.14 6.18 14.67
CA PRO A 447 -2.69 5.42 15.78
C PRO A 447 -3.84 4.50 15.35
N GLU A 448 -4.50 4.79 14.25
CA GLU A 448 -5.59 4.08 13.58
C GLU A 448 -6.93 4.11 14.36
N HIS A 449 -6.94 3.93 15.67
CA HIS A 449 -8.12 3.96 16.54
C HIS A 449 -7.75 4.32 17.98
N VAL A 450 -8.76 4.46 18.85
CA VAL A 450 -8.59 4.73 20.30
C VAL A 450 -9.19 3.64 21.20
N SER A 451 -9.95 2.71 20.65
CA SER A 451 -10.45 1.54 21.36
C SER A 451 -9.41 0.43 21.34
N ASP A 452 -8.95 0.00 22.50
CA ASP A 452 -7.94 -1.07 22.62
C ASP A 452 -8.44 -2.39 22.03
N GLN A 453 -9.76 -2.66 22.07
CA GLN A 453 -10.33 -3.83 21.43
C GLN A 453 -10.17 -3.77 19.90
N VAL A 454 -10.43 -2.62 19.28
CA VAL A 454 -10.25 -2.45 17.82
C VAL A 454 -8.77 -2.50 17.47
N LEU A 455 -7.93 -1.82 18.25
CA LEU A 455 -6.47 -1.85 18.08
C LEU A 455 -5.90 -3.27 18.19
N HIS A 456 -6.47 -4.10 19.08
CA HIS A 456 -6.10 -5.52 19.16
C HIS A 456 -6.33 -6.25 17.84
N TYR A 457 -7.51 -6.11 17.23
CA TYR A 457 -7.78 -6.72 15.91
C TYR A 457 -7.00 -6.10 14.76
N MET A 458 -6.53 -4.87 14.92
CA MET A 458 -5.61 -4.22 13.96
C MET A 458 -4.15 -4.68 14.08
N GLY A 459 -3.78 -5.39 15.17
CA GLY A 459 -2.38 -5.69 15.48
C GLY A 459 -1.59 -4.43 15.82
N LYS A 460 -2.23 -3.47 16.53
CA LYS A 460 -1.66 -2.18 16.93
C LYS A 460 -1.51 -2.11 18.45
N PRO A 461 -0.57 -1.33 18.97
CA PRO A 461 -0.39 -1.13 20.41
C PRO A 461 -1.62 -0.45 21.02
N SER A 462 -1.77 -0.55 22.35
CA SER A 462 -2.85 0.14 23.08
C SER A 462 -2.78 1.65 22.89
N HIS A 463 -3.94 2.31 23.01
CA HIS A 463 -4.03 3.76 22.91
C HIS A 463 -3.15 4.50 23.92
N GLN A 464 -2.90 3.91 25.09
CA GLN A 464 -2.00 4.46 26.11
C GLN A 464 -0.57 4.72 25.56
N ILE A 465 -0.06 3.86 24.69
CA ILE A 465 1.28 4.04 24.06
C ILE A 465 1.27 5.28 23.17
N TYR A 466 0.19 5.50 22.41
CA TYR A 466 0.06 6.71 21.60
C TYR A 466 0.00 7.98 22.45
N GLN A 467 -0.72 7.96 23.58
CA GLN A 467 -0.74 9.08 24.52
C GLN A 467 0.63 9.36 25.11
N THR A 468 1.43 8.31 25.39
CA THR A 468 2.81 8.46 25.86
C THR A 468 3.67 9.13 24.81
N PHE A 469 3.56 8.67 23.54
CA PHE A 469 4.27 9.30 22.42
C PHE A 469 3.94 10.80 22.31
N LEU A 470 2.66 11.19 22.41
CA LEU A 470 2.27 12.60 22.34
C LEU A 470 2.90 13.45 23.44
N ARG A 471 2.91 12.95 24.68
CA ARG A 471 3.58 13.65 25.80
C ARG A 471 5.08 13.84 25.58
N GLU A 472 5.75 12.83 25.05
CA GLU A 472 7.20 12.93 24.73
C GLU A 472 7.45 13.90 23.55
N TYR A 473 6.58 13.85 22.55
CA TYR A 473 6.62 14.74 21.40
C TYR A 473 6.43 16.21 21.81
N ASP A 474 5.46 16.50 22.67
CA ASP A 474 5.20 17.84 23.18
C ASP A 474 6.38 18.37 24.01
N LYS A 475 6.93 17.55 24.92
CA LYS A 475 8.16 17.89 25.67
C LYS A 475 9.34 18.22 24.75
N ALA A 476 9.52 17.45 23.67
CA ALA A 476 10.58 17.70 22.70
C ALA A 476 10.36 18.99 21.92
N ASN A 477 9.11 19.32 21.57
CA ASN A 477 8.75 20.61 20.96
C ASN A 477 9.07 21.79 21.89
N GLU A 478 8.67 21.71 23.15
CA GLU A 478 8.97 22.72 24.17
C GLU A 478 10.47 22.93 24.33
N ALA A 479 11.24 21.83 24.50
CA ALA A 479 12.68 21.87 24.65
C ALA A 479 13.42 22.46 23.44
N THR A 480 12.84 22.37 22.24
CA THR A 480 13.42 22.92 20.99
C THR A 480 12.83 24.26 20.58
N GLY A 481 11.87 24.82 21.32
CA GLY A 481 11.16 26.05 20.98
C GLY A 481 10.33 25.95 19.70
N LYS A 482 9.88 24.73 19.31
CA LYS A 482 9.10 24.49 18.10
C LYS A 482 7.60 24.47 18.41
N LYS A 483 6.80 24.91 17.42
CA LYS A 483 5.34 24.78 17.43
C LYS A 483 4.96 23.83 16.30
N GLN A 484 4.94 22.54 16.60
CA GLN A 484 4.63 21.48 15.64
C GLN A 484 3.50 20.62 16.20
N TYR A 485 2.68 20.06 15.30
CA TYR A 485 1.49 19.31 15.66
C TYR A 485 1.59 17.89 15.17
N ALA A 486 1.18 16.93 16.00
CA ALA A 486 0.94 15.56 15.58
C ALA A 486 -0.45 15.49 14.91
N VAL A 487 -0.48 15.00 13.68
CA VAL A 487 -1.72 14.81 12.91
C VAL A 487 -2.04 13.33 12.88
N PRO A 488 -3.00 12.86 13.69
CA PRO A 488 -3.36 11.45 13.74
C PRO A 488 -4.14 11.03 12.51
N TYR A 489 -3.83 9.83 12.05
CA TYR A 489 -4.58 9.12 11.02
C TYR A 489 -5.46 8.07 11.69
N PHE A 490 -6.78 8.09 11.39
CA PHE A 490 -7.76 7.19 11.95
C PHE A 490 -8.50 6.41 10.86
N MET A 491 -8.87 5.18 11.21
CA MET A 491 -9.58 4.25 10.35
C MET A 491 -10.91 3.85 11.01
N SER A 492 -12.02 3.98 10.27
CA SER A 492 -13.33 3.48 10.69
C SER A 492 -13.63 2.09 10.15
N SER A 493 -14.61 1.44 10.72
CA SER A 493 -15.23 0.22 10.18
C SER A 493 -14.26 -0.98 10.02
N HIS A 494 -13.17 -1.01 10.79
CA HIS A 494 -12.32 -2.19 10.88
C HIS A 494 -13.06 -3.34 11.60
N PRO A 495 -12.80 -4.63 11.27
CA PRO A 495 -13.27 -5.74 12.08
C PRO A 495 -13.00 -5.52 13.58
N GLY A 496 -13.98 -5.78 14.42
CA GLY A 496 -13.96 -5.48 15.86
C GLY A 496 -14.50 -4.10 16.24
N CYS A 497 -14.71 -3.18 15.29
CA CYS A 497 -15.21 -1.83 15.58
C CYS A 497 -16.74 -1.80 15.65
N THR A 498 -17.28 -1.69 16.87
CA THR A 498 -18.72 -1.48 17.12
C THR A 498 -19.07 0.00 17.05
N ILE A 499 -20.39 0.32 17.01
CA ILE A 499 -20.84 1.71 17.09
C ILE A 499 -20.37 2.39 18.38
N LYS A 500 -20.28 1.65 19.50
CA LYS A 500 -19.75 2.19 20.77
C LYS A 500 -18.28 2.60 20.66
N ASP A 501 -17.48 1.81 19.95
CA ASP A 501 -16.07 2.13 19.70
C ASP A 501 -15.92 3.33 18.76
N ALA A 502 -16.78 3.45 17.76
CA ALA A 502 -16.81 4.61 16.87
C ALA A 502 -17.20 5.91 17.63
N VAL A 503 -18.11 5.82 18.61
CA VAL A 503 -18.44 6.96 19.49
C VAL A 503 -17.24 7.35 20.35
N LYS A 504 -16.51 6.38 20.95
CA LYS A 504 -15.26 6.68 21.69
C LYS A 504 -14.24 7.42 20.83
N LEU A 505 -14.10 7.02 19.56
CA LEU A 505 -13.22 7.70 18.61
C LEU A 505 -13.72 9.12 18.33
N ALA A 506 -15.03 9.33 18.17
CA ALA A 506 -15.61 10.66 17.96
C ALA A 506 -15.40 11.58 19.18
N GLU A 507 -15.52 11.06 20.40
CA GLU A 507 -15.21 11.80 21.63
C GLU A 507 -13.75 12.25 21.67
N TYR A 508 -12.84 11.33 21.32
CA TYR A 508 -11.41 11.66 21.25
C TYR A 508 -11.12 12.73 20.17
N VAL A 509 -11.72 12.61 18.98
CA VAL A 509 -11.59 13.62 17.90
C VAL A 509 -12.14 14.99 18.36
N ARG A 510 -13.23 15.02 19.15
CA ARG A 510 -13.73 16.25 19.77
C ARG A 510 -12.68 16.87 20.69
N ASP A 511 -12.07 16.05 21.55
CA ASP A 511 -11.13 16.50 22.57
C ASP A 511 -9.79 16.98 21.95
N LEU A 512 -9.44 16.49 20.76
CA LEU A 512 -8.32 17.03 19.98
C LEU A 512 -8.56 18.46 19.47
N GLY A 513 -9.80 18.93 19.46
CA GLY A 513 -10.15 20.30 19.04
C GLY A 513 -10.22 20.52 17.52
N PHE A 514 -9.72 19.61 16.69
CA PHE A 514 -9.84 19.65 15.23
C PHE A 514 -10.59 18.42 14.70
N THR A 515 -11.14 18.53 13.50
CA THR A 515 -11.81 17.41 12.84
C THR A 515 -10.95 16.93 11.68
N PRO A 516 -10.65 15.64 11.56
CA PRO A 516 -9.92 15.10 10.43
C PRO A 516 -10.65 15.41 9.12
N GLU A 517 -9.96 16.03 8.17
CA GLU A 517 -10.52 16.32 6.84
C GLU A 517 -10.70 15.03 6.04
N GLN A 518 -9.73 14.12 6.15
CA GLN A 518 -9.75 12.82 5.51
C GLN A 518 -9.99 11.73 6.55
N VAL A 519 -11.03 10.96 6.32
CA VAL A 519 -11.38 9.78 7.11
C VAL A 519 -11.34 8.58 6.16
N GLN A 520 -10.63 7.55 6.55
CA GLN A 520 -10.55 6.32 5.78
C GLN A 520 -11.35 5.23 6.47
N ASP A 521 -12.25 4.60 5.72
CA ASP A 521 -12.84 3.32 6.13
C ASP A 521 -11.83 2.20 5.89
N PHE A 522 -11.91 1.15 6.69
CA PHE A 522 -11.14 -0.06 6.45
C PHE A 522 -11.39 -0.58 5.03
N TYR A 523 -10.31 -0.78 4.29
CA TYR A 523 -10.32 -1.29 2.93
C TYR A 523 -9.95 -2.79 2.94
N PRO A 524 -10.88 -3.70 2.65
CA PRO A 524 -10.58 -5.13 2.64
C PRO A 524 -9.66 -5.51 1.46
N THR A 525 -8.37 -5.36 1.68
CA THR A 525 -7.34 -5.74 0.71
C THR A 525 -7.12 -7.24 0.74
N PRO A 526 -7.10 -7.96 -0.41
CA PRO A 526 -6.91 -9.40 -0.43
C PRO A 526 -5.68 -9.86 0.35
N SER A 527 -5.72 -11.06 0.89
CA SER A 527 -4.62 -11.71 1.61
C SER A 527 -4.11 -10.95 2.84
N THR A 528 -4.94 -10.13 3.49
CA THR A 528 -4.62 -9.56 4.80
C THR A 528 -5.43 -10.26 5.90
N LEU A 529 -4.86 -10.31 7.11
CA LEU A 529 -5.52 -10.94 8.27
C LEU A 529 -6.84 -10.23 8.60
N SER A 530 -6.88 -8.90 8.50
CA SER A 530 -8.11 -8.13 8.70
C SER A 530 -9.17 -8.41 7.62
N THR A 531 -8.77 -8.70 6.38
CA THR A 531 -9.71 -9.09 5.33
C THR A 531 -10.28 -10.49 5.56
N CYS A 532 -9.47 -11.42 6.07
CA CYS A 532 -9.97 -12.72 6.51
C CYS A 532 -11.03 -12.55 7.61
N MET A 533 -10.76 -11.77 8.66
CA MET A 533 -11.74 -11.44 9.69
C MET A 533 -12.99 -10.75 9.12
N TYR A 534 -12.81 -9.82 8.18
CA TYR A 534 -13.91 -9.11 7.53
C TYR A 534 -14.86 -10.06 6.79
N TYR A 535 -14.31 -10.99 6.03
CA TYR A 535 -15.11 -11.95 5.28
C TYR A 535 -15.79 -12.99 6.19
N THR A 536 -15.01 -13.60 7.06
CA THR A 536 -15.44 -14.75 7.84
C THR A 536 -16.21 -14.39 9.12
N GLY A 537 -15.87 -13.27 9.75
CA GLY A 537 -16.29 -12.95 11.12
C GLY A 537 -15.52 -13.75 12.18
N ILE A 538 -14.36 -14.32 11.82
CA ILE A 538 -13.53 -15.17 12.67
C ILE A 538 -12.10 -14.64 12.64
N ASN A 539 -11.45 -14.55 13.80
CA ASN A 539 -10.02 -14.33 13.87
C ASN A 539 -9.29 -15.64 13.55
N PRO A 540 -8.56 -15.73 12.43
CA PRO A 540 -7.95 -17.01 12.00
C PRO A 540 -6.79 -17.45 12.91
N LEU A 541 -6.29 -16.59 13.81
CA LEU A 541 -5.18 -16.95 14.70
C LEU A 541 -5.64 -17.66 15.98
N ASP A 542 -6.86 -17.42 16.44
CA ASP A 542 -7.40 -18.01 17.69
C ASP A 542 -8.81 -18.61 17.54
N GLY A 543 -9.40 -18.58 16.35
CA GLY A 543 -10.72 -19.13 16.05
C GLY A 543 -11.90 -18.37 16.65
N LYS A 544 -11.69 -17.23 17.32
CA LYS A 544 -12.76 -16.49 18.01
C LYS A 544 -13.59 -15.67 17.03
N SER A 545 -14.89 -15.53 17.33
CA SER A 545 -15.77 -14.63 16.59
C SER A 545 -15.35 -13.19 16.72
N VAL A 546 -15.42 -12.46 15.62
CA VAL A 546 -15.14 -11.02 15.52
C VAL A 546 -16.33 -10.29 14.95
N TYR A 547 -16.76 -9.25 15.64
CA TYR A 547 -17.78 -8.35 15.12
C TYR A 547 -17.28 -7.66 13.85
N VAL A 548 -18.11 -7.58 12.81
CA VAL A 548 -17.73 -6.93 11.54
C VAL A 548 -18.83 -5.99 11.09
N PRO A 549 -18.58 -4.68 10.96
CA PRO A 549 -19.54 -3.72 10.42
C PRO A 549 -19.64 -3.90 8.90
N LYS A 550 -20.50 -4.82 8.44
CA LYS A 550 -20.69 -5.12 7.00
C LYS A 550 -21.74 -4.24 6.35
N ASP A 551 -22.73 -3.78 7.12
CA ASP A 551 -23.82 -2.94 6.62
C ASP A 551 -23.26 -1.59 6.13
N PRO A 552 -23.54 -1.20 4.86
CA PRO A 552 -23.10 0.09 4.30
C PRO A 552 -23.61 1.30 5.11
N HIS A 553 -24.81 1.18 5.68
CA HIS A 553 -25.40 2.25 6.50
C HIS A 553 -24.64 2.40 7.83
N GLU A 554 -24.29 1.29 8.48
CA GLU A 554 -23.48 1.32 9.68
C GLU A 554 -22.09 1.90 9.42
N LYS A 555 -21.44 1.53 8.30
CA LYS A 555 -20.17 2.14 7.90
C LYS A 555 -20.29 3.66 7.70
N ALA A 556 -21.40 4.10 7.09
CA ALA A 556 -21.67 5.54 6.92
C ALA A 556 -21.84 6.24 8.28
N ILE A 557 -22.49 5.61 9.26
CA ILE A 557 -22.61 6.13 10.63
C ILE A 557 -21.24 6.23 11.31
N GLN A 558 -20.42 5.17 11.27
CA GLN A 558 -19.10 5.17 11.88
C GLN A 558 -18.20 6.26 11.30
N ARG A 559 -18.24 6.47 9.98
CA ARG A 559 -17.52 7.55 9.30
C ARG A 559 -18.06 8.92 9.68
N ALA A 560 -19.39 9.08 9.72
CA ALA A 560 -20.04 10.33 10.10
C ALA A 560 -19.68 10.76 11.53
N LEU A 561 -19.55 9.81 12.46
CA LEU A 561 -19.12 10.08 13.83
C LEU A 561 -17.74 10.73 13.90
N MET A 562 -16.78 10.30 13.08
CA MET A 562 -15.47 10.96 13.02
C MET A 562 -15.53 12.38 12.41
N GLN A 563 -16.52 12.65 11.56
CA GLN A 563 -16.75 13.94 10.91
C GLN A 563 -18.02 14.62 11.47
N TYR A 564 -18.27 14.51 12.75
CA TYR A 564 -19.51 14.94 13.43
C TYR A 564 -19.82 16.43 13.28
N LYS A 565 -18.81 17.28 13.04
CA LYS A 565 -18.99 18.73 12.81
C LYS A 565 -19.58 19.05 11.44
N ASN A 566 -19.54 18.13 10.49
CA ASN A 566 -20.14 18.34 9.17
C ASN A 566 -21.68 18.30 9.29
N PRO A 567 -22.39 19.40 8.94
CA PRO A 567 -23.84 19.44 9.06
C PRO A 567 -24.58 18.35 8.27
N ALA A 568 -24.02 17.92 7.14
CA ALA A 568 -24.58 16.84 6.32
C ALA A 568 -24.62 15.49 7.05
N ASN A 569 -23.72 15.29 8.02
CA ASN A 569 -23.60 14.04 8.78
C ASN A 569 -24.55 13.99 10.00
N ARG A 570 -25.23 15.10 10.34
CA ARG A 570 -25.97 15.24 11.58
C ARG A 570 -26.96 14.09 11.86
N LYS A 571 -27.72 13.68 10.85
CA LYS A 571 -28.71 12.58 11.01
C LYS A 571 -28.02 11.25 11.35
N LEU A 572 -26.95 10.93 10.65
CA LEU A 572 -26.17 9.71 10.89
C LEU A 572 -25.49 9.74 12.27
N VAL A 573 -24.96 10.89 12.69
CA VAL A 573 -24.35 11.06 14.01
C VAL A 573 -25.40 10.85 15.11
N LEU A 574 -26.60 11.46 14.99
CA LEU A 574 -27.68 11.28 15.95
C LEU A 574 -28.11 9.81 16.06
N GLU A 575 -28.29 9.14 14.92
CA GLU A 575 -28.61 7.71 14.89
C GLU A 575 -27.51 6.87 15.54
N GLY A 576 -26.23 7.15 15.25
CA GLY A 576 -25.10 6.48 15.88
C GLY A 576 -25.09 6.64 17.41
N LEU A 577 -25.36 7.83 17.91
CA LEU A 577 -25.47 8.10 19.35
C LEU A 577 -26.66 7.36 19.98
N GLN A 578 -27.82 7.32 19.31
CA GLN A 578 -28.98 6.54 19.77
C GLN A 578 -28.65 5.05 19.85
N ARG A 579 -28.06 4.47 18.79
CA ARG A 579 -27.67 3.05 18.77
C ARG A 579 -26.62 2.71 19.84
N ALA A 580 -25.71 3.65 20.14
CA ALA A 580 -24.73 3.47 21.21
C ALA A 580 -25.24 3.69 22.61
N GLY A 581 -26.48 4.24 22.79
CA GLY A 581 -27.04 4.65 24.09
C GLY A 581 -26.35 5.90 24.64
N ARG A 582 -25.79 6.79 23.79
CA ARG A 582 -25.01 7.96 24.20
C ARG A 582 -25.68 9.29 23.84
N MET A 583 -26.98 9.40 24.21
CA MET A 583 -27.74 10.63 24.02
C MET A 583 -27.24 11.80 24.89
N ASP A 584 -26.44 11.53 25.92
CA ASP A 584 -25.70 12.51 26.71
C ASP A 584 -24.75 13.38 25.87
N LEU A 585 -24.34 12.90 24.68
CA LEU A 585 -23.49 13.63 23.72
C LEU A 585 -24.29 14.57 22.77
N VAL A 586 -25.63 14.65 22.95
CA VAL A 586 -26.50 15.59 22.23
C VAL A 586 -26.90 16.71 23.19
N GLY A 587 -26.35 17.91 23.00
CA GLY A 587 -26.58 19.03 23.89
C GLY A 587 -25.77 20.27 23.54
N PHE A 588 -25.73 21.23 24.47
CA PHE A 588 -25.01 22.50 24.33
C PHE A 588 -23.67 22.52 25.08
N GLY A 589 -23.42 21.51 25.92
CA GLY A 589 -22.22 21.43 26.73
C GLY A 589 -20.96 21.14 25.89
N PRO A 590 -19.77 21.45 26.41
CA PRO A 590 -18.49 21.26 25.68
C PRO A 590 -18.16 19.80 25.36
N LYS A 591 -18.76 18.87 26.10
CA LYS A 591 -18.59 17.42 25.84
C LYS A 591 -19.57 16.85 24.81
N CYS A 592 -20.54 17.63 24.32
CA CYS A 592 -21.51 17.18 23.33
C CYS A 592 -20.89 17.19 21.92
N LEU A 593 -21.28 16.24 21.10
CA LEU A 593 -20.85 16.13 19.68
C LEU A 593 -21.76 16.98 18.78
N ILE A 594 -23.06 16.95 19.00
CA ILE A 594 -24.04 17.69 18.19
C ILE A 594 -25.04 18.42 19.09
N ARG A 595 -25.59 19.53 18.60
CA ARG A 595 -26.64 20.29 19.28
C ARG A 595 -27.99 19.61 19.04
N PRO A 596 -28.98 19.74 19.99
CA PRO A 596 -30.36 19.32 19.75
C PRO A 596 -30.96 20.01 18.53
N GLU A 597 -31.94 19.40 17.88
CA GLU A 597 -32.72 20.12 16.85
C GLU A 597 -33.51 21.24 17.50
N LYS A 598 -33.49 22.41 16.87
CA LYS A 598 -34.48 23.44 17.22
C LYS A 598 -35.85 22.84 16.95
N LYS A 599 -36.66 22.58 17.95
CA LYS A 599 -38.08 22.37 17.74
C LYS A 599 -38.61 23.63 17.06
N ASN A 600 -39.02 23.52 15.80
CA ASN A 600 -39.84 24.56 15.20
C ASN A 600 -41.09 24.66 16.09
N SER A 601 -41.12 25.69 16.93
CA SER A 601 -42.36 26.06 17.62
C SER A 601 -43.33 26.44 16.52
N PHE A 602 -44.26 25.59 16.22
CA PHE A 602 -45.47 25.97 15.48
C PHE A 602 -46.15 27.03 16.33
N SER A 603 -45.98 28.30 15.94
CA SER A 603 -46.90 29.34 16.39
C SER A 603 -48.24 29.10 15.69
N PRO A 604 -49.33 28.95 16.42
CA PRO A 604 -50.65 28.86 15.80
C PRO A 604 -50.88 30.15 15.00
N GLY A 605 -51.19 29.99 13.77
CA GLY A 605 -51.35 31.08 12.81
C GLY A 605 -52.43 32.06 13.23
N ASN A 606 -52.09 33.30 13.22
CA ASN A 606 -53.06 34.40 13.11
C ASN A 606 -53.29 34.65 11.61
N LYS A 607 -54.43 34.23 11.11
CA LYS A 607 -54.95 34.61 9.80
C LYS A 607 -55.40 36.06 9.92
N ASN A 608 -54.78 36.99 9.20
CA ASN A 608 -55.48 38.01 8.47
C ASN A 608 -54.55 38.93 7.63
N SER A 609 -55.14 39.29 6.53
CA SER A 609 -54.85 40.40 5.63
C SER A 609 -53.76 40.20 4.57
N GLY A 610 -54.27 40.12 3.34
CA GLY A 610 -53.52 40.11 2.12
C GLY A 610 -52.88 41.47 1.80
N SER A 611 -51.79 41.41 1.13
CA SER A 611 -51.44 42.40 0.07
C SER A 611 -50.39 41.81 -0.86
N SER A 612 -50.77 41.89 -2.12
CA SER A 612 -49.95 41.54 -3.27
C SER A 612 -48.62 42.31 -3.32
N ARG A 613 -47.47 41.66 -3.47
CA ARG A 613 -46.31 42.27 -4.06
C ARG A 613 -45.51 41.25 -4.88
N ARG A 614 -45.13 41.71 -6.09
CA ARG A 614 -44.44 41.02 -7.20
C ARG A 614 -43.06 40.49 -6.80
N PRO A 615 -42.54 39.47 -7.50
CA PRO A 615 -41.22 38.90 -7.21
C PRO A 615 -40.09 39.78 -7.77
N ALA A 616 -39.09 40.01 -6.94
CA ALA A 616 -37.85 40.69 -7.31
C ALA A 616 -36.83 39.69 -7.87
N HIS A 617 -36.20 40.06 -8.95
CA HIS A 617 -35.11 39.37 -9.64
C HIS A 617 -33.93 39.07 -8.70
N ARG A 618 -33.49 37.84 -8.72
CA ARG A 618 -32.22 37.42 -8.09
C ARG A 618 -31.08 37.63 -9.11
N THR A 619 -30.27 38.62 -8.88
CA THR A 619 -28.99 38.84 -9.58
C THR A 619 -27.90 37.94 -8.96
N THR A 620 -27.38 37.08 -9.80
CA THR A 620 -26.19 36.25 -9.50
C THR A 620 -24.92 37.13 -9.55
N ILE A 621 -24.20 37.23 -8.44
CA ILE A 621 -22.89 37.89 -8.40
C ILE A 621 -21.84 36.85 -8.84
N ARG A 622 -21.24 37.09 -10.00
CA ARG A 622 -20.02 36.42 -10.47
C ARG A 622 -18.79 37.10 -9.84
N ASN A 623 -18.04 36.35 -9.06
CA ASN A 623 -16.71 36.78 -8.61
C ASN A 623 -15.70 36.60 -9.75
N THR A 624 -15.25 37.71 -10.30
CA THR A 624 -14.09 37.78 -11.21
C THR A 624 -12.86 38.21 -10.43
N HIS A 625 -11.92 37.31 -10.26
CA HIS A 625 -10.58 37.70 -9.79
C HIS A 625 -9.77 38.28 -10.97
N LYS A 626 -9.53 39.56 -10.93
CA LYS A 626 -8.56 40.26 -11.81
C LYS A 626 -7.13 39.93 -11.37
N LYS A 627 -6.36 39.36 -12.26
CA LYS A 627 -4.89 39.32 -12.19
C LYS A 627 -4.34 40.74 -12.38
N LYS A 628 -3.53 41.19 -11.42
CA LYS A 628 -2.64 42.35 -11.61
C LYS A 628 -1.26 41.86 -12.10
N THR A 629 -0.94 42.18 -13.33
CA THR A 629 0.42 42.17 -13.88
C THR A 629 1.15 43.41 -13.36
N LYS A 630 2.37 43.24 -12.83
CA LYS A 630 3.37 44.30 -12.74
C LYS A 630 4.68 43.85 -13.38
N LYS A 631 5.24 44.76 -14.10
CA LYS A 631 6.48 44.79 -14.91
C LYS A 631 7.69 44.12 -14.27
#